data_4264c55d16788e8d9135e15a778e041c
#
_entry.id   4264c55d16788e8d9135e15a778e041c
#
_cell.length_a   1.000
_cell.length_b   1.000
_cell.length_c   1.000
_cell.angle_alpha   90.00
_cell.angle_beta   90.00
_cell.angle_gamma   90.00
#
_symmetry.space_group_name_H-M   'P 1'
#
loop_
_entity.id
_entity.type
_entity.pdbx_description
1 polymer ?
#
loop_
_entity_poly.entity_id
_entity_poly.type
_entity_poly.pdbx_seq_one_letter_code
_entity_poly.pdbx_strand_id
1 'polypeptide(L)'
;MSKFDLESYSTVQERIQEFVKMYPNGSILTDVFTETRSDGRVEWICKATVRKDAAGVIDATGWASEYEGANKFAPHNACELAETSARGRALLAIGIGEQASRDEVASARSKVATPAPVPEKDPWADGMELLGKALAATPIEEGDTQYKCSHGVMIYKEGVSKKNGKPWAGYFCPENVQLCDTKWKKVG
;
A
#
# COMPACT_ATOMS: atom_id res chain seq x y z
N MET A 1 -9.34 23.72 -25.39
CA MET A 1 -8.66 23.51 -24.10
C MET A 1 -9.40 24.34 -23.07
N SER A 2 -10.16 23.72 -22.14
CA SER A 2 -10.83 24.48 -21.09
C SER A 2 -9.74 25.10 -20.19
N LYS A 3 -9.90 26.40 -19.93
CA LYS A 3 -9.01 27.14 -19.04
C LYS A 3 -9.16 26.54 -17.65
N PHE A 4 -8.10 25.95 -17.12
CA PHE A 4 -8.12 25.37 -15.77
C PHE A 4 -8.25 26.53 -14.78
N ASP A 5 -9.38 26.57 -14.09
CA ASP A 5 -9.71 27.60 -13.12
C ASP A 5 -9.44 27.07 -11.70
N LEU A 6 -8.39 27.61 -11.07
CA LEU A 6 -8.01 27.25 -9.70
C LEU A 6 -9.01 27.82 -8.67
N GLU A 7 -9.74 28.89 -9.02
CA GLU A 7 -10.71 29.51 -8.13
C GLU A 7 -11.98 28.69 -7.94
N SER A 8 -12.24 27.75 -8.85
CA SER A 8 -13.37 26.83 -8.74
C SER A 8 -13.17 25.74 -7.67
N TYR A 9 -11.94 25.59 -7.13
CA TYR A 9 -11.62 24.58 -6.13
C TYR A 9 -11.73 25.15 -4.71
N SER A 10 -12.42 24.42 -3.81
CA SER A 10 -12.44 24.76 -2.39
C SER A 10 -11.06 24.58 -1.75
N THR A 11 -10.70 25.48 -0.86
CA THR A 11 -9.51 25.32 -0.02
C THR A 11 -9.76 24.28 1.06
N VAL A 12 -8.69 23.74 1.66
CA VAL A 12 -8.83 22.82 2.82
C VAL A 12 -9.46 23.57 4.00
N GLN A 13 -9.16 24.85 4.18
CA GLN A 13 -9.74 25.68 5.23
C GLN A 13 -11.27 25.82 5.10
N GLU A 14 -11.77 26.02 3.89
CA GLU A 14 -13.22 26.07 3.62
C GLU A 14 -13.89 24.73 3.94
N ARG A 15 -13.26 23.64 3.58
CA ARG A 15 -13.74 22.26 3.92
C ARG A 15 -13.78 22.04 5.43
N ILE A 16 -12.77 22.48 6.19
CA ILE A 16 -12.75 22.40 7.65
C ILE A 16 -13.90 23.21 8.23
N GLN A 17 -14.16 24.43 7.72
CA GLN A 17 -15.27 25.25 8.19
C GLN A 17 -16.63 24.61 7.89
N GLU A 18 -16.78 24.00 6.73
CA GLU A 18 -17.99 23.24 6.39
C GLU A 18 -18.17 22.02 7.32
N PHE A 19 -17.11 21.27 7.57
CA PHE A 19 -17.12 20.15 8.51
C PHE A 19 -17.58 20.57 9.90
N VAL A 20 -17.01 21.62 10.46
CA VAL A 20 -17.38 22.12 11.80
C VAL A 20 -18.84 22.55 11.86
N LYS A 21 -19.37 23.14 10.78
CA LYS A 21 -20.80 23.50 10.71
C LYS A 21 -21.70 22.29 10.66
N MET A 22 -21.32 21.26 9.88
CA MET A 22 -22.12 20.04 9.71
C MET A 22 -22.03 19.12 10.94
N TYR A 23 -20.87 19.07 11.59
CA TYR A 23 -20.57 18.16 12.71
C TYR A 23 -19.97 18.92 13.89
N PRO A 24 -20.81 19.65 14.68
CA PRO A 24 -20.30 20.47 15.79
C PRO A 24 -19.55 19.67 16.88
N ASN A 25 -19.87 18.38 17.03
CA ASN A 25 -19.20 17.45 17.95
C ASN A 25 -18.12 16.61 17.26
N GLY A 26 -17.84 16.90 16.00
CA GLY A 26 -16.83 16.17 15.22
C GLY A 26 -15.39 16.52 15.60
N SER A 27 -14.47 15.70 15.14
CA SER A 27 -13.03 15.94 15.34
C SER A 27 -12.23 15.61 14.08
N ILE A 28 -11.17 16.39 13.88
CA ILE A 28 -10.14 16.14 12.88
C ILE A 28 -8.81 16.06 13.63
N LEU A 29 -8.20 14.90 13.67
CA LEU A 29 -6.92 14.65 14.33
C LEU A 29 -5.86 14.35 13.28
N THR A 30 -4.63 14.77 13.54
CA THR A 30 -3.48 14.46 12.66
C THR A 30 -2.37 13.80 13.46
N ASP A 31 -1.84 12.71 12.90
CA ASP A 31 -0.63 12.04 13.36
C ASP A 31 0.48 12.33 12.35
N VAL A 32 1.67 12.67 12.83
CA VAL A 32 2.81 13.02 11.98
C VAL A 32 3.95 12.03 12.22
N PHE A 33 4.51 11.53 11.13
CA PHE A 33 5.64 10.62 11.11
C PHE A 33 6.75 11.21 10.23
N THR A 34 7.98 10.82 10.46
CA THR A 34 9.11 11.25 9.64
C THR A 34 9.93 10.05 9.18
N GLU A 35 10.39 10.10 7.94
CA GLU A 35 11.35 9.13 7.39
C GLU A 35 12.50 9.88 6.71
N THR A 36 13.69 9.27 6.72
CA THR A 36 14.83 9.80 5.99
C THR A 36 14.91 9.11 4.63
N ARG A 37 14.79 9.87 3.57
CA ARG A 37 14.92 9.40 2.18
C ARG A 37 16.34 8.97 1.87
N SER A 38 16.54 8.22 0.82
CA SER A 38 17.85 7.78 0.33
C SER A 38 18.81 8.93 -0.03
N ASP A 39 18.26 10.10 -0.34
CA ASP A 39 19.01 11.33 -0.64
C ASP A 39 19.31 12.18 0.61
N GLY A 40 19.00 11.68 1.81
CA GLY A 40 19.24 12.31 3.10
C GLY A 40 18.18 13.36 3.50
N ARG A 41 17.18 13.65 2.66
CA ARG A 41 16.12 14.60 3.00
C ARG A 41 15.08 13.95 3.93
N VAL A 42 14.48 14.78 4.79
CA VAL A 42 13.39 14.35 5.66
C VAL A 42 12.08 14.34 4.88
N GLU A 43 11.38 13.23 4.90
CA GLU A 43 10.01 13.09 4.42
C GLU A 43 9.05 13.14 5.61
N TRP A 44 8.07 14.01 5.54
CA TRP A 44 6.98 14.17 6.49
C TRP A 44 5.76 13.43 5.99
N ILE A 45 5.30 12.46 6.76
CA ILE A 45 4.13 11.64 6.44
C ILE A 45 3.05 11.99 7.44
N CYS A 46 1.89 12.42 6.96
CA CYS A 46 0.78 12.84 7.79
C CYS A 46 -0.45 11.97 7.56
N LYS A 47 -1.07 11.54 8.65
CA LYS A 47 -2.37 10.86 8.66
C LYS A 47 -3.39 11.76 9.32
N ALA A 48 -4.44 12.13 8.61
CA ALA A 48 -5.61 12.77 9.18
C ALA A 48 -6.69 11.72 9.47
N THR A 49 -7.33 11.84 10.63
CA THR A 49 -8.44 11.00 11.06
C THR A 49 -9.65 11.88 11.35
N VAL A 50 -10.77 11.62 10.69
CA VAL A 50 -12.01 12.37 10.83
C VAL A 50 -13.05 11.52 11.54
N ARG A 51 -13.74 12.11 12.52
CA ARG A 51 -14.92 11.58 13.20
C ARG A 51 -16.03 12.62 13.15
N LYS A 52 -17.22 12.23 12.69
CA LYS A 52 -18.43 13.09 12.73
C LYS A 52 -18.93 13.32 14.14
N ASP A 53 -18.62 12.39 15.05
CA ASP A 53 -18.73 12.51 16.49
C ASP A 53 -17.39 12.13 17.11
N ALA A 54 -16.81 13.00 17.94
CA ALA A 54 -15.49 12.78 18.54
C ALA A 54 -15.44 11.52 19.43
N ALA A 55 -16.56 11.11 20.03
CA ALA A 55 -16.72 9.88 20.81
C ALA A 55 -17.03 8.66 19.93
N GLY A 56 -17.30 8.87 18.64
CA GLY A 56 -17.71 7.83 17.70
C GLY A 56 -16.54 7.08 17.03
N VAL A 57 -16.91 6.24 16.08
CA VAL A 57 -15.96 5.52 15.22
C VAL A 57 -15.26 6.47 14.25
N ILE A 58 -14.18 6.00 13.65
CA ILE A 58 -13.49 6.73 12.57
C ILE A 58 -14.37 6.67 11.32
N ASP A 59 -14.77 7.83 10.80
CA ASP A 59 -15.55 7.94 9.56
C ASP A 59 -14.66 7.92 8.32
N ALA A 60 -13.47 8.56 8.39
CA ALA A 60 -12.51 8.56 7.30
C ALA A 60 -11.09 8.82 7.77
N THR A 61 -10.14 8.43 6.91
CA THR A 61 -8.72 8.78 7.05
C THR A 61 -8.19 9.32 5.72
N GLY A 62 -7.23 10.26 5.80
CA GLY A 62 -6.47 10.76 4.67
C GLY A 62 -4.98 10.68 4.95
N TRP A 63 -4.19 10.31 3.96
CA TRP A 63 -2.74 10.25 4.06
C TRP A 63 -2.10 11.17 3.03
N ALA A 64 -1.04 11.84 3.42
CA ALA A 64 -0.20 12.62 2.53
C ALA A 64 1.24 12.60 3.00
N SER A 65 2.18 12.77 2.08
CA SER A 65 3.58 12.96 2.41
C SER A 65 4.18 14.08 1.59
N GLU A 66 5.12 14.78 2.20
CA GLU A 66 5.94 15.82 1.58
C GLU A 66 7.36 15.73 2.14
N TYR A 67 8.35 16.06 1.32
CA TYR A 67 9.73 16.08 1.75
C TYR A 67 10.32 17.50 1.66
N GLU A 68 11.27 17.81 2.53
CA GLU A 68 11.91 19.10 2.55
C GLU A 68 12.56 19.42 1.20
N GLY A 69 12.34 20.65 0.70
CA GLY A 69 12.79 21.09 -0.60
C GLY A 69 11.97 20.58 -1.80
N ALA A 70 10.88 19.82 -1.60
CA ALA A 70 9.98 19.43 -2.68
C ALA A 70 9.30 20.61 -3.33
N ASN A 71 8.83 21.54 -2.51
CA ASN A 71 8.16 22.75 -2.97
C ASN A 71 9.18 23.89 -3.09
N LYS A 72 9.39 24.38 -4.31
CA LYS A 72 10.34 25.46 -4.59
C LYS A 72 9.96 26.82 -3.98
N PHE A 73 8.68 27.04 -3.66
CA PHE A 73 8.18 28.28 -3.07
C PHE A 73 8.14 28.24 -1.54
N ALA A 74 8.07 27.03 -0.97
CA ALA A 74 7.99 26.79 0.47
C ALA A 74 8.87 25.58 0.85
N PRO A 75 10.20 25.67 0.72
CA PRO A 75 11.10 24.52 0.85
C PRO A 75 11.17 23.95 2.27
N HIS A 76 10.76 24.72 3.29
CA HIS A 76 10.80 24.32 4.71
C HIS A 76 9.43 24.01 5.31
N ASN A 77 8.37 24.04 4.52
CA ASN A 77 6.98 23.85 5.01
C ASN A 77 6.42 22.46 4.66
N ALA A 78 7.29 21.46 4.53
CA ALA A 78 6.89 20.10 4.11
C ALA A 78 5.88 19.47 5.10
N CYS A 79 6.09 19.64 6.40
CA CYS A 79 5.18 19.15 7.43
C CYS A 79 3.78 19.77 7.29
N GLU A 80 3.69 21.09 7.17
CA GLU A 80 2.42 21.82 7.06
C GLU A 80 1.67 21.45 5.78
N LEU A 81 2.40 21.26 4.68
CA LEU A 81 1.83 20.85 3.39
C LEU A 81 1.29 19.41 3.45
N ALA A 82 2.04 18.49 4.07
CA ALA A 82 1.59 17.12 4.27
C ALA A 82 0.32 17.08 5.15
N GLU A 83 0.30 17.84 6.24
CA GLU A 83 -0.84 17.91 7.14
C GLU A 83 -2.08 18.48 6.43
N THR A 84 -1.93 19.60 5.72
CA THR A 84 -3.03 20.22 4.97
C THR A 84 -3.60 19.26 3.93
N SER A 85 -2.74 18.59 3.16
CA SER A 85 -3.16 17.62 2.15
C SER A 85 -3.85 16.40 2.77
N ALA A 86 -3.36 15.89 3.91
CA ALA A 86 -3.98 14.77 4.62
C ALA A 86 -5.40 15.12 5.09
N ARG A 87 -5.58 16.30 5.68
CA ARG A 87 -6.91 16.81 6.11
C ARG A 87 -7.86 16.95 4.91
N GLY A 88 -7.39 17.54 3.81
CA GLY A 88 -8.19 17.70 2.59
C GLY A 88 -8.72 16.37 2.06
N ARG A 89 -7.88 15.35 2.03
CA ARG A 89 -8.25 13.99 1.58
C ARG A 89 -9.21 13.30 2.53
N ALA A 90 -9.01 13.42 3.85
CA ALA A 90 -9.91 12.83 4.83
C ALA A 90 -11.32 13.46 4.76
N LEU A 91 -11.41 14.78 4.58
CA LEU A 91 -12.69 15.49 4.42
C LEU A 91 -13.39 15.12 3.11
N LEU A 92 -12.63 14.99 2.02
CA LEU A 92 -13.17 14.52 0.75
C LEU A 92 -13.78 13.12 0.87
N ALA A 93 -13.14 12.23 1.62
CA ALA A 93 -13.61 10.85 1.83
C ALA A 93 -14.97 10.76 2.56
N ILE A 94 -15.36 11.78 3.33
CA ILE A 94 -16.70 11.89 3.95
C ILE A 94 -17.68 12.74 3.13
N GLY A 95 -17.30 13.14 1.90
CA GLY A 95 -18.14 13.89 0.96
C GLY A 95 -18.09 15.41 1.11
N ILE A 96 -17.10 15.95 1.83
CA ILE A 96 -16.89 17.40 1.93
C ILE A 96 -15.87 17.84 0.88
N GLY A 97 -16.33 18.58 -0.13
CA GLY A 97 -15.60 18.94 -1.32
C GLY A 97 -15.79 17.96 -2.47
N GLU A 98 -15.70 18.43 -3.71
CA GLU A 98 -16.02 17.63 -4.90
C GLU A 98 -14.78 17.05 -5.60
N GLN A 99 -13.59 17.65 -5.36
CA GLN A 99 -12.33 17.31 -6.04
C GLN A 99 -11.13 17.56 -5.11
N ALA A 100 -9.91 17.36 -5.61
CA ALA A 100 -8.71 17.79 -4.90
C ALA A 100 -8.82 19.25 -4.47
N SER A 101 -8.31 19.61 -3.28
CA SER A 101 -8.37 20.99 -2.82
C SER A 101 -7.47 21.90 -3.66
N ARG A 102 -7.77 23.20 -3.64
CA ARG A 102 -6.91 24.22 -4.28
C ARG A 102 -5.46 24.11 -3.79
N ASP A 103 -5.27 23.87 -2.51
CA ASP A 103 -3.96 23.77 -1.86
C ASP A 103 -3.19 22.55 -2.36
N GLU A 104 -3.85 21.40 -2.53
CA GLU A 104 -3.24 20.19 -3.09
C GLU A 104 -2.83 20.38 -4.54
N VAL A 105 -3.68 20.99 -5.35
CA VAL A 105 -3.39 21.29 -6.76
C VAL A 105 -2.23 22.28 -6.89
N ALA A 106 -2.19 23.33 -6.06
CA ALA A 106 -1.12 24.31 -6.04
C ALA A 106 0.20 23.66 -5.59
N SER A 107 0.18 22.84 -4.55
CA SER A 107 1.35 22.09 -4.07
C SER A 107 1.90 21.13 -5.14
N ALA A 108 1.04 20.35 -5.79
CA ALA A 108 1.45 19.45 -6.86
C ALA A 108 2.14 20.19 -8.03
N ARG A 109 1.68 21.39 -8.37
CA ARG A 109 2.28 22.21 -9.43
C ARG A 109 3.59 22.87 -9.05
N SER A 110 3.79 23.17 -7.76
CA SER A 110 5.00 23.81 -7.25
C SER A 110 6.13 22.84 -6.97
N LYS A 111 5.85 21.52 -6.94
CA LYS A 111 6.88 20.49 -6.72
C LYS A 111 7.95 20.59 -7.80
N VAL A 112 9.19 20.56 -7.35
CA VAL A 112 10.33 20.42 -8.26
C VAL A 112 10.24 19.02 -8.87
N ALA A 113 10.06 18.96 -10.19
CA ALA A 113 10.19 17.70 -10.90
C ALA A 113 11.64 17.23 -10.79
N THR A 114 11.93 16.47 -9.75
CA THR A 114 13.14 15.64 -9.76
C THR A 114 12.79 14.50 -10.71
N PRO A 115 13.49 14.32 -11.83
CA PRO A 115 13.35 13.09 -12.58
C PRO A 115 13.61 11.98 -11.55
N ALA A 116 12.64 11.12 -11.32
CA ALA A 116 12.92 9.87 -10.64
C ALA A 116 14.12 9.27 -11.40
N PRO A 117 15.21 8.85 -10.73
CA PRO A 117 16.20 8.07 -11.41
C PRO A 117 15.42 6.93 -12.03
N VAL A 118 15.33 6.95 -13.36
CA VAL A 118 14.77 5.84 -14.12
C VAL A 118 15.64 4.68 -13.71
N PRO A 119 15.15 3.67 -13.00
CA PRO A 119 15.96 2.51 -12.69
C PRO A 119 16.41 2.00 -14.06
N GLU A 120 17.72 1.97 -14.33
CA GLU A 120 18.29 1.46 -15.58
C GLU A 120 17.86 0.01 -15.82
N LYS A 121 17.31 -0.64 -14.82
CA LYS A 121 16.63 -1.92 -14.88
C LYS A 121 15.41 -1.89 -13.98
N ASP A 122 14.29 -2.35 -14.52
CA ASP A 122 13.09 -2.65 -13.75
C ASP A 122 13.47 -3.68 -12.67
N PRO A 123 13.39 -3.37 -11.35
CA PRO A 123 13.73 -4.32 -10.29
C PRO A 123 12.94 -5.63 -10.38
N TRP A 124 11.81 -5.60 -11.06
CA TRP A 124 10.93 -6.75 -11.28
C TRP A 124 11.22 -7.49 -12.57
N ALA A 125 11.92 -6.88 -13.55
CA ALA A 125 12.26 -7.53 -14.82
C ALA A 125 13.16 -8.74 -14.59
N ASP A 126 14.19 -8.61 -13.73
CA ASP A 126 15.07 -9.73 -13.35
C ASP A 126 14.30 -10.79 -12.55
N GLY A 127 13.35 -10.38 -11.70
CA GLY A 127 12.47 -11.27 -10.95
C GLY A 127 11.47 -12.00 -11.85
N MET A 128 10.90 -11.33 -12.83
CA MET A 128 10.00 -11.93 -13.84
C MET A 128 10.75 -12.89 -14.77
N GLU A 129 11.98 -12.56 -15.15
CA GLU A 129 12.82 -13.46 -15.96
C GLU A 129 13.25 -14.70 -15.16
N LEU A 130 13.62 -14.54 -13.89
CA LEU A 130 13.89 -15.65 -12.97
C LEU A 130 12.65 -16.52 -12.72
N LEU A 131 11.48 -15.89 -12.53
CA LEU A 131 10.21 -16.61 -12.39
C LEU A 131 9.84 -17.35 -13.68
N GLY A 132 10.02 -16.70 -14.83
CA GLY A 132 9.81 -17.30 -16.15
C GLY A 132 10.74 -18.48 -16.40
N LYS A 133 12.02 -18.37 -16.02
CA LYS A 133 12.99 -19.48 -16.08
C LYS A 133 12.67 -20.61 -15.11
N ALA A 134 12.22 -20.27 -13.89
CA ALA A 134 11.79 -21.25 -12.88
C ALA A 134 10.52 -21.99 -13.33
N LEU A 135 9.56 -21.30 -13.93
CA LEU A 135 8.34 -21.88 -14.48
C LEU A 135 8.60 -22.71 -15.77
N ALA A 136 9.58 -22.29 -16.59
CA ALA A 136 9.97 -23.03 -17.78
C ALA A 136 10.91 -24.21 -17.49
N ALA A 137 11.59 -24.20 -16.34
CA ALA A 137 12.50 -25.27 -15.91
C ALA A 137 11.79 -26.40 -15.14
N THR A 138 10.50 -26.25 -14.82
CA THR A 138 9.68 -27.38 -14.36
C THR A 138 9.04 -28.03 -15.58
N PRO A 139 9.52 -29.21 -16.05
CA PRO A 139 8.73 -30.02 -16.95
C PRO A 139 7.44 -30.37 -16.22
N ILE A 140 6.31 -29.88 -16.71
CA ILE A 140 5.02 -30.44 -16.37
C ILE A 140 5.05 -31.84 -16.99
N GLU A 141 5.49 -32.83 -16.24
CA GLU A 141 5.24 -34.22 -16.62
C GLU A 141 3.72 -34.39 -16.62
N GLU A 142 3.13 -34.49 -17.80
CA GLU A 142 1.75 -34.95 -18.01
C GLU A 142 1.63 -36.31 -17.32
N GLY A 143 1.05 -36.36 -16.12
CA GLY A 143 0.82 -37.60 -15.39
C GLY A 143 0.74 -37.48 -13.87
N ASP A 144 0.97 -36.34 -13.26
CA ASP A 144 0.87 -36.24 -11.80
C ASP A 144 -0.61 -36.12 -11.39
N THR A 145 -1.18 -37.26 -10.99
CA THR A 145 -2.53 -37.36 -10.45
C THR A 145 -2.63 -36.42 -9.25
N GLN A 146 -3.38 -35.30 -9.38
CA GLN A 146 -3.61 -34.40 -8.26
C GLN A 146 -4.34 -35.14 -7.14
N TYR A 147 -3.62 -35.50 -6.10
CA TYR A 147 -4.23 -36.14 -4.94
C TYR A 147 -5.10 -35.11 -4.19
N LYS A 148 -6.31 -35.51 -3.85
CA LYS A 148 -7.28 -34.70 -3.10
C LYS A 148 -7.70 -35.45 -1.85
N CYS A 149 -7.92 -34.71 -0.77
CA CYS A 149 -8.57 -35.20 0.45
C CYS A 149 -9.85 -34.38 0.71
N SER A 150 -10.58 -34.69 1.75
CA SER A 150 -11.80 -33.95 2.15
C SER A 150 -11.57 -32.45 2.43
N HIS A 151 -10.31 -32.06 2.67
CA HIS A 151 -9.91 -30.69 3.01
C HIS A 151 -9.31 -29.92 1.81
N GLY A 152 -9.25 -30.52 0.60
CA GLY A 152 -8.77 -29.88 -0.60
C GLY A 152 -7.67 -30.63 -1.34
N VAL A 153 -6.97 -29.94 -2.25
CA VAL A 153 -5.85 -30.48 -3.01
C VAL A 153 -4.64 -30.66 -2.09
N MET A 154 -4.06 -31.87 -2.08
CA MET A 154 -2.92 -32.20 -1.21
C MET A 154 -1.64 -31.49 -1.69
N ILE A 155 -0.81 -31.07 -0.75
CA ILE A 155 0.44 -30.35 -1.00
C ILE A 155 1.58 -31.37 -1.06
N TYR A 156 2.34 -31.36 -2.16
CA TYR A 156 3.56 -32.16 -2.30
C TYR A 156 4.67 -31.59 -1.41
N LYS A 157 5.34 -32.48 -0.65
CA LYS A 157 6.54 -32.14 0.14
C LYS A 157 7.55 -33.27 0.00
N GLU A 158 8.82 -32.88 -0.02
CA GLU A 158 9.96 -33.82 -0.04
C GLU A 158 11.04 -33.36 0.95
N GLY A 159 11.90 -34.27 1.33
CA GLY A 159 12.98 -33.97 2.26
C GLY A 159 13.85 -35.18 2.56
N VAL A 160 14.76 -35.01 3.52
CA VAL A 160 15.61 -36.10 4.02
C VAL A 160 15.29 -36.35 5.48
N SER A 161 15.06 -37.57 5.83
CA SER A 161 14.74 -37.97 7.19
C SER A 161 15.94 -37.76 8.12
N LYS A 162 15.75 -36.97 9.17
CA LYS A 162 16.77 -36.73 10.21
C LYS A 162 17.14 -38.00 11.01
N LYS A 163 16.28 -39.01 10.98
CA LYS A 163 16.46 -40.26 11.79
C LYS A 163 17.32 -41.29 11.06
N ASN A 164 17.26 -41.38 9.74
CA ASN A 164 17.94 -42.45 8.97
C ASN A 164 18.60 -41.93 7.68
N GLY A 165 18.61 -40.60 7.42
CA GLY A 165 19.24 -40.02 6.26
C GLY A 165 18.60 -40.37 4.91
N LYS A 166 17.46 -41.07 4.90
CA LYS A 166 16.80 -41.47 3.65
C LYS A 166 15.93 -40.35 3.09
N PRO A 167 15.93 -40.14 1.76
CA PRO A 167 15.01 -39.21 1.13
C PRO A 167 13.58 -39.73 1.24
N TRP A 168 12.64 -38.79 1.37
CA TRP A 168 11.22 -39.07 1.39
C TRP A 168 10.47 -38.03 0.59
N ALA A 169 9.35 -38.42 -0.01
CA ALA A 169 8.44 -37.52 -0.71
C ALA A 169 6.99 -37.98 -0.50
N GLY A 170 6.07 -37.06 -0.46
CA GLY A 170 4.66 -37.41 -0.28
C GLY A 170 3.73 -36.19 -0.41
N TYR A 171 2.45 -36.48 -0.43
CA TYR A 171 1.37 -35.51 -0.49
C TYR A 171 0.68 -35.40 0.87
N PHE A 172 0.54 -34.20 1.37
CA PHE A 172 0.06 -33.87 2.71
C PHE A 172 -1.22 -33.03 2.65
N CYS A 173 -2.09 -33.20 3.63
CA CYS A 173 -3.29 -32.39 3.76
C CYS A 173 -2.95 -30.89 3.89
N PRO A 174 -3.64 -30.00 3.17
CA PRO A 174 -3.38 -28.56 3.24
C PRO A 174 -3.68 -27.97 4.64
N GLU A 175 -4.65 -28.51 5.35
CA GLU A 175 -5.03 -28.07 6.71
C GLU A 175 -4.24 -28.77 7.83
N ASN A 176 -3.27 -29.61 7.47
CA ASN A 176 -2.41 -30.34 8.42
C ASN A 176 -3.18 -31.15 9.49
N VAL A 177 -4.35 -31.68 9.12
CA VAL A 177 -5.20 -32.49 10.01
C VAL A 177 -4.57 -33.86 10.23
N GLN A 178 -4.29 -34.22 11.48
CA GLN A 178 -3.59 -35.47 11.86
C GLN A 178 -4.31 -36.76 11.40
N LEU A 179 -5.61 -36.72 11.15
CA LEU A 179 -6.43 -37.84 10.69
C LEU A 179 -6.47 -38.01 9.17
N CYS A 180 -5.76 -37.17 8.43
CA CYS A 180 -5.73 -37.23 6.97
C CYS A 180 -4.54 -38.06 6.50
N ASP A 181 -4.80 -39.14 5.77
CA ASP A 181 -3.76 -40.06 5.28
C ASP A 181 -2.79 -39.38 4.31
N THR A 182 -1.51 -39.41 4.65
CA THR A 182 -0.43 -38.97 3.78
C THR A 182 -0.23 -40.00 2.64
N LYS A 183 -0.17 -39.49 1.40
CA LYS A 183 0.13 -40.34 0.23
C LYS A 183 1.63 -40.28 -0.06
N TRP A 184 2.34 -41.35 0.26
CA TRP A 184 3.79 -41.45 0.05
C TRP A 184 4.14 -41.74 -1.41
N LYS A 185 5.14 -41.03 -1.98
CA LYS A 185 5.71 -41.32 -3.29
C LYS A 185 6.98 -42.16 -3.08
N LYS A 186 7.15 -43.24 -3.86
CA LYS A 186 8.42 -43.98 -3.86
C LYS A 186 9.51 -43.12 -4.44
N VAL A 187 10.53 -42.81 -3.67
CA VAL A 187 11.74 -42.17 -4.09
C VAL A 187 12.73 -43.29 -4.41
N GLY A 188 13.08 -43.41 -5.71
CA GLY A 188 14.02 -44.43 -6.20
C GLY A 188 15.46 -44.07 -5.85
#